data_9facebfa0837e1d8699354b33a35530d
#
_entry.id   9facebfa0837e1d8699354b33a35530d
#
_cell.length_a   1.000
_cell.length_b   1.000
_cell.length_c   1.000
_cell.angle_alpha   90.00
_cell.angle_beta   90.00
_cell.angle_gamma   90.00
#
_symmetry.space_group_name_H-M   'P 1'
#
loop_
_entity.id
_entity.type
_entity.pdbx_description
1 polymer ?
#
loop_
_entity_poly.entity_id
_entity_poly.type
_entity_poly.pdbx_seq_one_letter_code
_entity_poly.pdbx_strand_id
1 'polypeptide(L)'
;MAHFRKTASVLLLVALAGCAPQTPYERYTSGEVMRNYPYRAGASGAQTQRAITDCQVSAAQRVPQQLLVQTTPTYVTPTQTQCNRYGTQTICNTTGGQIMGGQTYTSDANAGLRARVYAQCMADKGFRAVDLPACPVGTPLTATFTAPTLAPLARSSCYIVTPDGRTMIGNRGA
;
A
#
# COMPACT_ATOMS: atom_id res chain seq x y z
N MET A 1 14.12 3.25 -48.16
CA MET A 1 13.10 3.80 -47.25
C MET A 1 12.41 2.76 -46.35
N ALA A 2 13.03 1.60 -46.07
CA ALA A 2 12.41 0.48 -45.34
C ALA A 2 12.90 0.28 -43.89
N HIS A 3 13.88 1.05 -43.43
CA HIS A 3 14.48 0.85 -42.10
C HIS A 3 13.89 1.75 -40.98
N PHE A 4 13.08 2.75 -41.33
CA PHE A 4 12.55 3.71 -40.35
C PHE A 4 11.28 3.24 -39.62
N ARG A 5 10.61 2.19 -40.13
CA ARG A 5 9.34 1.67 -39.50
C ARG A 5 9.56 0.65 -38.36
N LYS A 6 10.74 0.02 -38.28
CA LYS A 6 11.00 -1.02 -37.26
C LYS A 6 11.45 -0.47 -35.89
N THR A 7 12.00 0.74 -35.84
CA THR A 7 12.48 1.35 -34.59
C THR A 7 11.39 2.00 -33.75
N ALA A 8 10.29 2.44 -34.37
CA ALA A 8 9.15 3.05 -33.66
C ALA A 8 8.34 2.04 -32.83
N SER A 9 8.27 0.77 -33.25
CA SER A 9 7.49 -0.26 -32.53
C SER A 9 8.19 -0.77 -31.26
N VAL A 10 9.51 -0.71 -31.19
CA VAL A 10 10.26 -1.18 -30.01
C VAL A 10 10.20 -0.15 -28.87
N LEU A 11 10.12 1.13 -29.16
CA LEU A 11 10.04 2.19 -28.15
C LEU A 11 8.70 2.25 -27.43
N LEU A 12 7.61 1.78 -28.05
CA LEU A 12 6.27 1.80 -27.46
C LEU A 12 6.05 0.68 -26.42
N LEU A 13 6.80 -0.43 -26.50
CA LEU A 13 6.71 -1.57 -25.58
C LEU A 13 7.40 -1.32 -24.23
N VAL A 14 8.33 -0.40 -24.13
CA VAL A 14 9.07 -0.10 -22.87
C VAL A 14 8.25 0.76 -21.90
N ALA A 15 7.26 1.51 -22.40
CA ALA A 15 6.47 2.43 -21.57
C ALA A 15 5.40 1.74 -20.67
N LEU A 16 5.09 0.46 -20.87
CA LEU A 16 4.09 -0.28 -20.10
C LEU A 16 4.63 -1.03 -18.87
N ALA A 17 5.95 -1.05 -18.66
CA ALA A 17 6.58 -1.78 -17.57
C ALA A 17 6.59 -1.05 -16.22
N GLY A 18 6.04 0.16 -16.12
CA GLY A 18 6.23 1.06 -14.97
C GLY A 18 5.28 0.89 -13.78
N CYS A 19 4.29 -0.01 -13.83
CA CYS A 19 3.26 -0.11 -12.78
C CYS A 19 3.15 -1.48 -12.10
N ALA A 20 4.17 -2.33 -12.15
CA ALA A 20 4.15 -3.57 -11.38
C ALA A 20 4.28 -3.25 -9.88
N PRO A 21 3.40 -3.78 -9.00
CA PRO A 21 3.54 -3.60 -7.57
C PRO A 21 4.86 -4.24 -7.10
N GLN A 22 5.58 -3.53 -6.23
CA GLN A 22 6.83 -4.05 -5.66
C GLN A 22 6.57 -5.34 -4.86
N THR A 23 7.41 -6.32 -5.08
CA THR A 23 7.38 -7.57 -4.30
C THR A 23 7.84 -7.33 -2.85
N PRO A 24 7.48 -8.20 -1.90
CA PRO A 24 7.99 -8.11 -0.53
C PRO A 24 9.53 -8.09 -0.46
N TYR A 25 10.20 -8.83 -1.34
CA TYR A 25 11.67 -8.87 -1.41
C TYR A 25 12.26 -7.54 -1.90
N GLU A 26 11.66 -6.93 -2.93
CA GLU A 26 12.09 -5.61 -3.42
C GLU A 26 11.93 -4.52 -2.36
N ARG A 27 10.80 -4.51 -1.62
CA ARG A 27 10.61 -3.59 -0.49
C ARG A 27 11.64 -3.81 0.62
N TYR A 28 11.98 -5.06 0.93
CA TYR A 28 13.04 -5.38 1.88
C TYR A 28 14.39 -4.85 1.39
N THR A 29 14.77 -5.13 0.14
CA THR A 29 16.08 -4.70 -0.41
C THR A 29 16.19 -3.19 -0.56
N SER A 30 15.07 -2.47 -0.71
CA SER A 30 15.04 -1.00 -0.66
C SER A 30 15.17 -0.42 0.75
N GLY A 31 15.20 -1.26 1.79
CA GLY A 31 15.34 -0.83 3.19
C GLY A 31 14.03 -0.33 3.81
N GLU A 32 12.87 -0.67 3.22
CA GLU A 32 11.57 -0.26 3.76
C GLU A 32 11.37 -0.78 5.20
N VAL A 33 10.81 0.05 6.06
CA VAL A 33 10.46 -0.34 7.43
C VAL A 33 9.15 -1.13 7.41
N MET A 34 9.16 -2.35 7.97
CA MET A 34 7.93 -3.12 8.19
C MET A 34 7.14 -2.49 9.34
N ARG A 35 6.05 -1.80 9.01
CA ARG A 35 5.24 -1.08 9.99
C ARG A 35 4.15 -1.95 10.59
N ASN A 36 3.83 -1.67 11.86
CA ASN A 36 2.68 -2.27 12.57
C ASN A 36 2.70 -3.81 12.59
N TYR A 37 3.87 -4.43 12.59
CA TYR A 37 3.96 -5.89 12.68
C TYR A 37 3.41 -6.37 14.05
N PRO A 38 2.48 -7.35 14.09
CA PRO A 38 1.94 -7.90 15.34
C PRO A 38 2.99 -8.81 15.99
N TYR A 39 3.64 -8.29 17.01
CA TYR A 39 4.73 -8.96 17.70
C TYR A 39 4.33 -9.41 19.12
N ARG A 40 4.70 -10.65 19.45
CA ARG A 40 4.68 -11.21 20.81
C ARG A 40 5.91 -12.13 20.96
N ALA A 41 6.75 -11.89 21.97
CA ALA A 41 7.89 -12.76 22.25
C ALA A 41 7.41 -14.20 22.53
N GLY A 42 8.12 -15.19 22.02
CA GLY A 42 7.78 -16.60 22.15
C GLY A 42 6.63 -17.07 21.26
N ALA A 43 5.97 -16.20 20.48
CA ALA A 43 4.95 -16.62 19.54
C ALA A 43 5.59 -17.23 18.29
N SER A 44 5.01 -18.31 17.79
CA SER A 44 5.32 -18.84 16.46
C SER A 44 4.57 -18.09 15.37
N GLY A 45 5.04 -18.18 14.12
CA GLY A 45 4.34 -17.62 12.97
C GLY A 45 2.89 -18.13 12.84
N ALA A 46 2.67 -19.41 13.10
CA ALA A 46 1.33 -19.99 13.08
C ALA A 46 0.42 -19.43 14.19
N GLN A 47 0.94 -19.21 15.39
CA GLN A 47 0.19 -18.56 16.47
C GLN A 47 -0.15 -17.11 16.14
N THR A 48 0.80 -16.37 15.58
CA THR A 48 0.59 -14.99 15.12
C THR A 48 -0.50 -14.94 14.05
N GLN A 49 -0.44 -15.81 13.05
CA GLN A 49 -1.45 -15.84 11.98
C GLN A 49 -2.85 -16.19 12.49
N ARG A 50 -2.96 -17.18 13.39
CA ARG A 50 -4.26 -17.51 14.02
C ARG A 50 -4.81 -16.32 14.80
N ALA A 51 -3.98 -15.65 15.62
CA ALA A 51 -4.41 -14.47 16.36
C ALA A 51 -4.92 -13.36 15.45
N ILE A 52 -4.22 -13.09 14.33
CA ILE A 52 -4.65 -12.12 13.33
C ILE A 52 -6.03 -12.49 12.79
N THR A 53 -6.20 -13.73 12.31
CA THR A 53 -7.46 -14.20 11.72
C THR A 53 -8.62 -14.12 12.73
N ASP A 54 -8.43 -14.63 13.95
CA ASP A 54 -9.44 -14.60 15.01
C ASP A 54 -9.87 -13.16 15.33
N CYS A 55 -8.90 -12.24 15.45
CA CYS A 55 -9.20 -10.84 15.76
C CYS A 55 -9.83 -10.10 14.58
N GLN A 56 -9.48 -10.42 13.34
CA GLN A 56 -10.16 -9.89 12.16
C GLN A 56 -11.62 -10.33 12.09
N VAL A 57 -11.88 -11.63 12.29
CA VAL A 57 -13.23 -12.17 12.31
C VAL A 57 -14.06 -11.54 13.44
N SER A 58 -13.51 -11.50 14.66
CA SER A 58 -14.17 -10.88 15.82
C SER A 58 -14.49 -9.39 15.56
N ALA A 59 -13.55 -8.64 15.00
CA ALA A 59 -13.75 -7.23 14.69
C ALA A 59 -14.83 -7.03 13.62
N ALA A 60 -14.87 -7.87 12.58
CA ALA A 60 -15.89 -7.79 11.54
C ALA A 60 -17.28 -8.15 12.05
N GLN A 61 -17.39 -9.15 12.94
CA GLN A 61 -18.65 -9.54 13.55
C GLN A 61 -19.20 -8.48 14.51
N ARG A 62 -18.33 -7.85 15.32
CA ARG A 62 -18.72 -6.83 16.29
C ARG A 62 -18.99 -5.48 15.66
N VAL A 63 -18.34 -5.17 14.56
CA VAL A 63 -18.43 -3.90 13.85
C VAL A 63 -18.59 -4.18 12.35
N PRO A 64 -19.82 -4.48 11.88
CA PRO A 64 -20.09 -4.73 10.46
C PRO A 64 -19.69 -3.54 9.59
N GLN A 65 -19.39 -3.82 8.34
CA GLN A 65 -19.11 -2.79 7.35
C GLN A 65 -20.36 -1.93 7.10
N GLN A 66 -20.18 -0.61 7.09
CA GLN A 66 -21.22 0.36 6.76
C GLN A 66 -20.73 1.23 5.61
N LEU A 67 -21.20 0.93 4.41
CA LEU A 67 -20.83 1.68 3.22
C LEU A 67 -21.61 3.01 3.15
N LEU A 68 -20.87 4.10 3.06
CA LEU A 68 -21.36 5.43 2.72
C LEU A 68 -21.02 5.72 1.27
N VAL A 69 -22.03 6.04 0.48
CA VAL A 69 -21.86 6.48 -0.89
C VAL A 69 -21.92 8.00 -0.91
N GLN A 70 -20.87 8.63 -1.40
CA GLN A 70 -20.77 10.09 -1.51
C GLN A 70 -20.51 10.46 -2.97
N THR A 71 -21.21 11.49 -3.45
CA THR A 71 -20.99 12.02 -4.78
C THR A 71 -20.53 13.47 -4.67
N THR A 72 -19.43 13.81 -5.32
CA THR A 72 -18.95 15.20 -5.39
C THR A 72 -19.96 16.04 -6.18
N PRO A 73 -20.26 17.27 -5.72
CA PRO A 73 -21.12 18.18 -6.50
C PRO A 73 -20.58 18.37 -7.91
N THR A 74 -21.48 18.40 -8.89
CA THR A 74 -21.14 18.78 -10.26
C THR A 74 -21.20 20.29 -10.41
N TYR A 75 -20.23 20.86 -11.11
CA TYR A 75 -20.28 22.27 -11.54
C TYR A 75 -19.80 22.37 -12.98
N VAL A 76 -20.29 23.38 -13.67
CA VAL A 76 -19.90 23.69 -15.05
C VAL A 76 -18.93 24.88 -14.98
N THR A 77 -17.76 24.75 -15.61
CA THR A 77 -16.83 25.87 -15.72
C THR A 77 -17.44 26.98 -16.59
N PRO A 78 -17.30 28.27 -16.20
CA PRO A 78 -17.82 29.37 -17.01
C PRO A 78 -17.28 29.31 -18.44
N THR A 79 -18.16 29.56 -19.40
CA THR A 79 -17.79 29.64 -20.81
C THR A 79 -17.27 31.05 -21.10
N GLN A 80 -16.12 31.16 -21.76
CA GLN A 80 -15.60 32.40 -22.29
C GLN A 80 -15.48 32.29 -23.79
N THR A 81 -16.11 33.25 -24.52
CA THR A 81 -16.00 33.34 -25.96
C THR A 81 -15.19 34.57 -26.32
N GLN A 82 -14.07 34.39 -27.01
CA GLN A 82 -13.23 35.43 -27.49
C GLN A 82 -13.30 35.50 -29.03
N CYS A 83 -13.73 36.63 -29.54
CA CYS A 83 -13.86 36.84 -30.99
C CYS A 83 -12.80 37.83 -31.49
N ASN A 84 -12.03 37.42 -32.49
CA ASN A 84 -11.04 38.25 -33.16
C ASN A 84 -11.46 38.51 -34.60
N ARG A 85 -11.36 39.77 -35.04
CA ARG A 85 -11.70 40.19 -36.40
C ARG A 85 -10.44 40.28 -37.26
N TYR A 86 -10.42 39.55 -38.37
CA TYR A 86 -9.37 39.54 -39.36
C TYR A 86 -9.94 40.00 -40.70
N GLY A 87 -9.82 41.31 -41.04
CA GLY A 87 -10.44 41.86 -42.23
C GLY A 87 -11.97 41.80 -42.19
N THR A 88 -12.56 41.06 -43.13
CA THR A 88 -14.03 40.80 -43.22
C THR A 88 -14.50 39.56 -42.44
N GLN A 89 -13.57 38.79 -41.86
CA GLN A 89 -13.90 37.56 -41.10
C GLN A 89 -13.80 37.80 -39.61
N THR A 90 -14.75 37.27 -38.85
CA THR A 90 -14.70 37.18 -37.38
C THR A 90 -14.54 35.74 -36.94
N ILE A 91 -13.48 35.42 -36.22
CA ILE A 91 -13.23 34.07 -35.69
C ILE A 91 -13.46 34.13 -34.18
N CYS A 92 -14.38 33.30 -33.67
CA CYS A 92 -14.68 33.20 -32.25
C CYS A 92 -14.19 31.84 -31.69
N ASN A 93 -13.40 31.88 -30.63
CA ASN A 93 -12.98 30.73 -29.87
C ASN A 93 -13.70 30.71 -28.54
N THR A 94 -14.40 29.58 -28.24
CA THR A 94 -15.09 29.39 -26.98
C THR A 94 -14.29 28.40 -26.14
N THR A 95 -13.96 28.78 -24.91
CA THR A 95 -13.30 27.94 -23.92
C THR A 95 -14.15 27.86 -22.66
N GLY A 96 -14.05 26.75 -21.90
CA GLY A 96 -14.88 26.50 -20.74
C GLY A 96 -16.08 25.59 -21.06
N GLY A 97 -17.09 25.62 -20.22
CA GLY A 97 -18.29 24.77 -20.35
C GLY A 97 -18.03 23.30 -19.99
N GLN A 98 -16.90 22.97 -19.38
CA GLN A 98 -16.60 21.61 -18.95
C GLN A 98 -17.34 21.28 -17.67
N ILE A 99 -17.93 20.09 -17.64
CA ILE A 99 -18.56 19.53 -16.44
C ILE A 99 -17.44 18.93 -15.56
N MET A 100 -17.32 19.44 -14.34
CA MET A 100 -16.38 18.98 -13.35
C MET A 100 -17.12 18.43 -12.14
N GLY A 101 -16.55 17.43 -11.44
CA GLY A 101 -17.22 16.77 -10.31
C GLY A 101 -18.09 15.60 -10.72
N GLY A 102 -19.11 15.26 -9.94
CA GLY A 102 -20.00 14.13 -10.18
C GLY A 102 -19.36 12.76 -9.93
N GLN A 103 -18.15 12.71 -9.37
CA GLN A 103 -17.50 11.45 -9.03
C GLN A 103 -18.14 10.85 -7.78
N THR A 104 -18.51 9.57 -7.89
CA THR A 104 -19.05 8.81 -6.77
C THR A 104 -17.94 7.95 -6.17
N TYR A 105 -17.78 8.03 -4.85
CA TYR A 105 -16.88 7.18 -4.09
C TYR A 105 -17.59 6.58 -2.89
N THR A 106 -17.13 5.39 -2.51
CA THR A 106 -17.65 4.68 -1.33
C THR A 106 -16.59 4.67 -0.24
N SER A 107 -17.01 4.90 0.99
CA SER A 107 -16.17 4.77 2.18
C SER A 107 -16.89 3.91 3.22
N ASP A 108 -16.11 3.25 4.07
CA ASP A 108 -16.66 2.48 5.18
C ASP A 108 -16.63 3.33 6.46
N ALA A 109 -17.81 3.77 6.92
CA ALA A 109 -17.95 4.58 8.12
C ALA A 109 -17.40 3.89 9.38
N ASN A 110 -17.46 2.57 9.42
CA ASN A 110 -17.04 1.76 10.55
C ASN A 110 -15.59 1.29 10.50
N ALA A 111 -14.82 1.60 9.44
CA ALA A 111 -13.46 1.12 9.27
C ALA A 111 -12.55 1.45 10.46
N GLY A 112 -12.62 2.69 10.97
CA GLY A 112 -11.80 3.13 12.10
C GLY A 112 -12.20 2.46 13.42
N LEU A 113 -13.50 2.21 13.66
CA LEU A 113 -13.96 1.49 14.84
C LEU A 113 -13.53 0.02 14.77
N ARG A 114 -13.67 -0.62 13.61
CA ARG A 114 -13.25 -2.01 13.39
C ARG A 114 -11.74 -2.18 13.60
N ALA A 115 -10.93 -1.21 13.14
CA ALA A 115 -9.49 -1.23 13.38
C ALA A 115 -9.15 -1.15 14.88
N ARG A 116 -9.86 -0.35 15.67
CA ARG A 116 -9.68 -0.28 17.14
C ARG A 116 -10.04 -1.59 17.82
N VAL A 117 -11.17 -2.21 17.44
CA VAL A 117 -11.60 -3.51 17.99
C VAL A 117 -10.58 -4.60 17.66
N TYR A 118 -10.04 -4.60 16.44
CA TYR A 118 -8.95 -5.50 16.06
C TYR A 118 -7.71 -5.30 16.92
N ALA A 119 -7.25 -4.06 17.07
CA ALA A 119 -6.06 -3.74 17.87
C ALA A 119 -6.22 -4.15 19.33
N GLN A 120 -7.41 -3.91 19.93
CA GLN A 120 -7.71 -4.34 21.29
C GLN A 120 -7.65 -5.88 21.42
N CYS A 121 -8.30 -6.61 20.50
CA CYS A 121 -8.27 -8.07 20.51
C CYS A 121 -6.83 -8.61 20.42
N MET A 122 -5.97 -8.01 19.58
CA MET A 122 -4.56 -8.39 19.48
C MET A 122 -3.80 -8.10 20.78
N ALA A 123 -4.07 -6.96 21.43
CA ALA A 123 -3.50 -6.59 22.71
C ALA A 123 -3.90 -7.57 23.81
N ASP A 124 -5.19 -7.96 23.88
CA ASP A 124 -5.71 -8.95 24.84
C ASP A 124 -5.03 -10.33 24.69
N LYS A 125 -4.59 -10.67 23.46
CA LYS A 125 -3.78 -11.87 23.17
C LYS A 125 -2.29 -11.66 23.43
N GLY A 126 -1.87 -10.50 23.95
CA GLY A 126 -0.50 -10.14 24.28
C GLY A 126 0.36 -9.71 23.08
N PHE A 127 -0.24 -9.44 21.92
CA PHE A 127 0.45 -8.89 20.77
C PHE A 127 0.48 -7.35 20.84
N ARG A 128 1.58 -6.77 20.39
CA ARG A 128 1.72 -5.33 20.19
C ARG A 128 2.17 -5.02 18.77
N ALA A 129 1.73 -3.92 18.21
CA ALA A 129 2.24 -3.44 16.94
C ALA A 129 3.65 -2.87 17.13
N VAL A 130 4.59 -3.30 16.29
CA VAL A 130 5.97 -2.82 16.29
C VAL A 130 6.42 -2.50 14.87
N ASP A 131 7.29 -1.50 14.75
CA ASP A 131 7.97 -1.19 13.51
C ASP A 131 9.34 -1.87 13.51
N LEU A 132 9.64 -2.62 12.46
CA LEU A 132 10.89 -3.36 12.31
C LEU A 132 11.65 -2.82 11.11
N PRO A 133 12.91 -2.37 11.29
CA PRO A 133 13.76 -2.00 10.17
C PRO A 133 14.14 -3.23 9.34
N ALA A 134 14.38 -3.06 8.05
CA ALA A 134 15.01 -4.07 7.23
C ALA A 134 16.44 -4.32 7.74
N CYS A 135 16.85 -5.57 7.82
CA CYS A 135 18.27 -5.88 8.04
C CYS A 135 19.07 -5.49 6.78
N PRO A 136 20.33 -5.07 6.89
CA PRO A 136 21.21 -4.91 5.75
C PRO A 136 21.23 -6.17 4.88
N VAL A 137 21.23 -6.00 3.57
CA VAL A 137 21.31 -7.13 2.64
C VAL A 137 22.61 -7.90 2.91
N GLY A 138 22.51 -9.23 2.97
CA GLY A 138 23.66 -10.09 3.31
C GLY A 138 23.89 -10.28 4.82
N THR A 139 22.97 -9.79 5.68
CA THR A 139 23.04 -10.06 7.14
C THR A 139 23.04 -11.58 7.38
N PRO A 140 24.04 -12.12 8.14
CA PRO A 140 24.09 -13.52 8.49
C PRO A 140 22.87 -13.95 9.32
N LEU A 141 22.31 -15.11 8.99
CA LEU A 141 21.21 -15.69 9.76
C LEU A 141 21.73 -16.24 11.09
N THR A 142 21.43 -15.55 12.18
CA THR A 142 21.65 -16.06 13.54
C THR A 142 20.57 -17.05 13.95
N ALA A 143 20.78 -17.75 15.05
CA ALA A 143 19.80 -18.68 15.61
C ALA A 143 18.42 -18.01 15.89
N THR A 144 18.38 -16.70 16.13
CA THR A 144 17.12 -15.97 16.36
C THR A 144 16.25 -15.85 15.11
N PHE A 145 16.84 -15.82 13.90
CA PHE A 145 16.09 -15.80 12.63
C PHE A 145 15.52 -17.17 12.27
N THR A 146 16.19 -18.24 12.66
CA THR A 146 15.79 -19.63 12.34
C THR A 146 14.97 -20.28 13.47
N ALA A 147 14.81 -19.61 14.60
CA ALA A 147 14.02 -20.11 15.72
C ALA A 147 12.53 -20.28 15.30
N PRO A 148 11.84 -21.32 15.82
CA PRO A 148 10.43 -21.56 15.54
C PRO A 148 9.51 -20.49 16.16
N THR A 149 10.04 -19.70 17.10
CA THR A 149 9.32 -18.64 17.82
C THR A 149 10.11 -17.34 17.81
N LEU A 150 9.38 -16.22 17.89
CA LEU A 150 9.97 -14.89 17.88
C LEU A 150 10.82 -14.64 19.14
N ALA A 151 12.08 -14.32 18.95
CA ALA A 151 12.99 -13.92 20.03
C ALA A 151 12.57 -12.59 20.66
N PRO A 152 12.91 -12.29 21.93
CA PRO A 152 12.72 -10.97 22.51
C PRO A 152 13.36 -9.87 21.65
N LEU A 153 12.65 -8.72 21.50
CA LEU A 153 13.16 -7.59 20.74
C LEU A 153 14.36 -6.95 21.44
N ALA A 154 15.37 -6.66 20.65
CA ALA A 154 16.57 -5.93 21.02
C ALA A 154 16.77 -4.74 20.07
N ARG A 155 17.74 -3.87 20.36
CA ARG A 155 18.12 -2.76 19.45
C ARG A 155 18.61 -3.26 18.09
N SER A 156 19.12 -4.50 18.04
CA SER A 156 19.57 -5.16 16.80
C SER A 156 18.49 -5.92 16.07
N SER A 157 17.23 -5.90 16.55
CA SER A 157 16.11 -6.58 15.90
C SER A 157 15.81 -5.97 14.55
N CYS A 158 15.66 -6.82 13.54
CA CYS A 158 15.29 -6.43 12.17
C CYS A 158 14.62 -7.60 11.46
N TYR A 159 14.08 -7.35 10.27
CA TYR A 159 13.47 -8.39 9.45
C TYR A 159 14.28 -8.64 8.18
N ILE A 160 14.20 -9.87 7.67
CA ILE A 160 14.77 -10.31 6.40
C ILE A 160 13.63 -10.90 5.57
N VAL A 161 13.59 -10.59 4.28
CA VAL A 161 12.74 -11.29 3.31
C VAL A 161 13.63 -12.06 2.35
N THR A 162 13.38 -13.35 2.20
CA THR A 162 14.11 -14.19 1.26
C THR A 162 13.53 -14.05 -0.16
N PRO A 163 14.28 -14.38 -1.22
CA PRO A 163 13.78 -14.30 -2.60
C PRO A 163 12.51 -15.11 -2.87
N ASP A 164 12.29 -16.19 -2.11
CA ASP A 164 11.06 -17.00 -2.12
C ASP A 164 9.90 -16.38 -1.31
N GLY A 165 10.08 -15.14 -0.79
CA GLY A 165 9.05 -14.36 -0.11
C GLY A 165 8.86 -14.67 1.37
N ARG A 166 9.67 -15.55 1.98
CA ARG A 166 9.59 -15.82 3.43
C ARG A 166 10.14 -14.66 4.23
N THR A 167 9.39 -14.23 5.23
CA THR A 167 9.81 -13.21 6.18
C THR A 167 10.32 -13.85 7.46
N MET A 168 11.50 -13.45 7.89
CA MET A 168 12.12 -13.88 9.14
C MET A 168 12.44 -12.64 9.99
N ILE A 169 12.21 -12.74 11.29
CA ILE A 169 12.48 -11.67 12.26
C ILE A 169 13.46 -12.22 13.29
N GLY A 170 14.51 -11.49 13.54
CA GLY A 170 15.53 -11.91 14.49
C GLY A 170 16.42 -10.75 14.94
N ASN A 171 17.44 -11.07 15.72
CA ASN A 171 18.43 -10.13 16.21
C ASN A 171 19.74 -10.35 15.44
N ARG A 172 20.30 -9.28 14.87
CA ARG A 172 21.65 -9.34 14.32
C ARG A 172 22.64 -9.72 15.42
N GLY A 173 23.61 -10.55 15.10
CA GLY A 173 24.77 -10.75 15.97
C GLY A 173 25.48 -9.41 16.26
N ALA A 174 26.07 -9.32 17.42
CA ALA A 174 26.93 -8.18 17.77
C ALA A 174 28.22 -8.22 16.94
#